data_a95705e1e6dfeb0c3b9470771f42ff17
#
_entry.id   a95705e1e6dfeb0c3b9470771f42ff17
#
_cell.length_a   1.000
_cell.length_b   1.000
_cell.length_c   1.000
_cell.angle_alpha   90.00
_cell.angle_beta   90.00
_cell.angle_gamma   90.00
#
_symmetry.space_group_name_H-M   'P 1'
#
loop_
_entity.id
_entity.type
_entity.pdbx_description
1 polymer ?
#
loop_
_entity_poly.entity_id
_entity_poly.type
_entity_poly.pdbx_seq_one_letter_code
_entity_poly.pdbx_strand_id
1 'polypeptide(L)' 'MTYHYYCADTDCGQHFCLMAQDDMEAAYRADTMAKEWYNTTLKDVYLDKHANPHRRYRPYDKEILSQQLQ' A
#
# COMPACT_ATOMS: atom_id res chain seq x y z
N MET A 1 10.27 13.09 6.53
CA MET A 1 9.95 11.68 6.64
C MET A 1 9.90 11.05 5.26
N THR A 2 10.42 9.85 5.13
CA THR A 2 10.48 9.17 3.83
C THR A 2 9.42 8.08 3.75
N TYR A 3 8.61 8.14 2.69
CA TYR A 3 7.63 7.11 2.40
C TYR A 3 8.17 6.17 1.33
N HIS A 4 7.84 4.91 1.48
CA HIS A 4 8.20 3.86 0.53
C HIS A 4 6.94 3.24 -0.08
N TYR A 5 7.10 2.63 -1.25
CA TYR A 5 6.01 1.97 -1.96
C TYR A 5 5.95 0.51 -1.52
N TYR A 6 4.75 0.07 -1.19
CA TYR A 6 4.50 -1.31 -0.78
C TYR A 6 3.39 -1.91 -1.61
N CYS A 7 3.44 -3.21 -1.78
CA CYS A 7 2.38 -4.00 -2.38
C CYS A 7 1.82 -4.97 -1.37
N ALA A 8 0.55 -5.27 -1.49
CA ALA A 8 -0.13 -6.17 -0.56
C ALA A 8 -1.02 -7.15 -1.33
N ASP A 9 -1.05 -8.38 -0.86
CA ASP A 9 -1.93 -9.42 -1.36
C ASP A 9 -2.87 -9.86 -0.25
N THR A 10 -4.12 -10.13 -0.60
CA THR A 10 -5.14 -10.54 0.35
C THR A 10 -5.46 -12.01 0.21
N ASP A 11 -6.08 -12.59 1.25
CA ASP A 11 -6.50 -13.97 1.24
C ASP A 11 -7.58 -14.27 0.19
N CYS A 12 -8.33 -13.25 -0.24
CA CYS A 12 -9.32 -13.41 -1.29
C CYS A 12 -8.76 -13.24 -2.71
N GLY A 13 -7.44 -13.05 -2.83
CA GLY A 13 -6.78 -12.95 -4.14
C GLY A 13 -6.69 -11.55 -4.72
N GLN A 14 -7.01 -10.51 -3.95
CA GLN A 14 -6.87 -9.13 -4.39
C GLN A 14 -5.44 -8.62 -4.18
N HIS A 15 -5.04 -7.69 -5.03
CA HIS A 15 -3.73 -7.05 -4.96
C HIS A 15 -3.91 -5.54 -4.96
N PHE A 16 -3.20 -4.84 -4.08
CA PHE A 16 -3.22 -3.38 -4.05
C PHE A 16 -1.87 -2.84 -3.59
N CYS A 17 -1.69 -1.53 -3.76
CA CYS A 17 -0.44 -0.86 -3.38
C CYS A 17 -0.74 0.30 -2.43
N LEU A 18 0.25 0.62 -1.60
CA LEU A 18 0.13 1.68 -0.60
C LEU A 18 1.50 2.29 -0.34
N MET A 19 1.50 3.42 0.37
CA MET A 19 2.73 4.05 0.82
C MET A 19 2.78 4.04 2.34
N ALA A 20 3.98 3.77 2.87
CA ALA A 20 4.21 3.74 4.31
C ALA A 20 5.67 4.09 4.61
N GLN A 21 5.95 4.45 5.85
CA GLN A 21 7.29 4.84 6.27
C GLN A 21 8.17 3.64 6.58
N ASP A 22 7.58 2.55 7.04
CA ASP A 22 8.29 1.33 7.39
C ASP A 22 7.38 0.11 7.24
N ASP A 23 7.95 -1.07 7.48
CA ASP A 23 7.23 -2.32 7.29
C ASP A 23 6.05 -2.47 8.27
N MET A 24 6.20 -1.99 9.50
CA MET A 24 5.12 -2.06 10.50
C MET A 24 3.94 -1.20 10.09
N GLU A 25 4.19 0.03 9.67
CA GLU A 25 3.14 0.92 9.19
C GLU A 25 2.48 0.33 7.95
N ALA A 26 3.27 -0.23 7.04
CA ALA A 26 2.76 -0.87 5.83
C ALA A 26 1.81 -2.02 6.17
N ALA A 27 2.21 -2.87 7.10
CA ALA A 27 1.38 -4.01 7.51
C ALA A 27 0.07 -3.55 8.15
N TYR A 28 0.14 -2.57 9.03
CA TYR A 28 -1.04 -2.02 9.69
C TYR A 28 -2.01 -1.40 8.68
N ARG A 29 -1.49 -0.55 7.80
CA ARG A 29 -2.31 0.14 6.81
C ARG A 29 -2.89 -0.84 5.78
N ALA A 30 -2.08 -1.80 5.34
CA ALA A 30 -2.53 -2.80 4.38
C ALA A 30 -3.63 -3.69 4.97
N ASP A 31 -3.51 -4.06 6.23
CA ASP A 31 -4.53 -4.84 6.91
C ASP A 31 -5.86 -4.07 6.99
N THR A 32 -5.80 -2.79 7.33
CA THR A 32 -6.97 -1.92 7.37
C THR A 32 -7.61 -1.80 6.00
N MET A 33 -6.80 -1.60 4.96
CA MET A 33 -7.28 -1.48 3.58
C MET A 33 -7.93 -2.78 3.10
N ALA A 34 -7.33 -3.93 3.44
CA ALA A 34 -7.90 -5.21 3.06
C ALA A 34 -9.29 -5.40 3.65
N LYS A 35 -9.48 -5.00 4.90
CA LYS A 35 -10.78 -5.10 5.57
C LYS A 35 -11.80 -4.11 5.01
N GLU A 36 -11.39 -2.86 4.81
CA GLU A 36 -12.29 -1.79 4.33
C GLU A 36 -12.69 -1.97 2.87
N TRP A 37 -11.74 -2.35 2.02
CA TRP A 37 -11.96 -2.37 0.56
C TRP A 37 -12.48 -3.72 0.06
N TYR A 38 -12.02 -4.80 0.66
CA TYR A 38 -12.27 -6.14 0.12
C TYR A 38 -12.93 -7.08 1.12
N ASN A 39 -13.17 -6.62 2.34
CA ASN A 39 -13.77 -7.41 3.41
C ASN A 39 -13.06 -8.75 3.58
N THR A 40 -11.73 -8.69 3.65
CA THR A 40 -10.87 -9.88 3.73
C THR A 40 -9.70 -9.60 4.67
N THR A 41 -8.82 -10.59 4.82
CA THR A 41 -7.61 -10.47 5.63
C THR A 41 -6.38 -10.32 4.74
N LEU A 42 -5.35 -9.71 5.30
CA LEU A 42 -4.08 -9.53 4.62
C LEU A 42 -3.32 -10.85 4.58
N LYS A 43 -2.84 -11.22 3.41
CA LYS A 43 -2.00 -12.40 3.23
C LYS A 43 -0.52 -12.05 3.31
N ASP A 44 -0.11 -10.98 2.61
CA ASP A 44 1.29 -10.58 2.53
C ASP A 44 1.40 -9.11 2.20
N VAL A 45 2.49 -8.47 2.67
CA VAL A 45 2.84 -7.10 2.31
C VAL A 45 4.35 -7.04 2.12
N TYR A 46 4.79 -6.37 1.07
CA TYR A 46 6.21 -6.34 0.72
C TYR A 46 6.57 -5.03 0.03
N LEU A 47 7.84 -4.67 0.11
CA LEU A 47 8.37 -3.46 -0.51
C LEU A 47 8.30 -3.56 -2.04
N ASP A 48 7.73 -2.54 -2.67
CA ASP A 48 7.69 -2.45 -4.13
C ASP A 48 8.91 -1.67 -4.60
N LYS A 49 9.89 -2.39 -5.12
CA LYS A 49 11.15 -1.80 -5.56
C LYS A 49 11.03 -0.97 -6.84
N HIS A 50 9.95 -1.13 -7.57
CA HIS A 50 9.78 -0.49 -8.88
C HIS A 50 8.80 0.68 -8.88
N ALA A 51 8.10 0.93 -7.78
CA ALA A 51 7.26 2.11 -7.55
C ALA A 51 6.43 2.51 -8.78
N ASN A 52 5.47 1.69 -9.18
CA ASN A 52 4.67 1.91 -10.36
C ASN A 52 3.53 2.91 -10.08
N PRO A 53 3.51 4.12 -10.69
CA PRO A 53 2.48 5.12 -10.42
C PRO A 53 1.09 4.73 -10.93
N HIS A 54 0.98 3.72 -11.79
CA HIS A 54 -0.31 3.24 -12.30
C HIS A 54 -0.97 2.22 -11.39
N ARG A 55 -0.30 1.80 -10.32
CA ARG A 55 -0.88 0.89 -9.34
C ARG A 55 -1.91 1.60 -8.48
N ARG A 56 -2.73 0.80 -7.80
CA ARG A 56 -3.85 1.29 -7.00
C ARG A 56 -3.40 1.78 -5.65
N TYR A 57 -3.41 3.10 -5.45
CA TYR A 57 -3.14 3.72 -4.16
C TYR A 57 -4.41 4.38 -3.62
N ARG A 58 -4.51 4.50 -2.30
CA ARG A 58 -5.57 5.31 -1.69
C ARG A 58 -5.42 6.77 -2.12
N PRO A 59 -6.50 7.57 -2.14
CA PRO A 59 -6.39 8.99 -2.51
C PRO A 59 -5.34 9.75 -1.71
N TYR A 60 -5.26 9.49 -0.42
CA TYR A 60 -4.26 10.12 0.44
C TYR A 60 -2.82 9.70 0.07
N ASP A 61 -2.63 8.45 -0.33
CA ASP A 61 -1.33 7.96 -0.79
C ASP A 61 -0.92 8.62 -2.11
N LYS A 62 -1.89 8.95 -2.96
CA LYS A 62 -1.62 9.67 -4.20
C LYS A 62 -1.07 11.07 -3.94
N GLU A 63 -1.54 11.74 -2.89
CA GLU A 63 -1.00 13.04 -2.48
C GLU A 63 0.46 12.91 -2.04
N ILE A 64 0.77 11.91 -1.22
CA ILE A 64 2.13 11.63 -0.77
C ILE A 64 3.03 11.34 -1.97
N LEU A 65 2.56 10.50 -2.89
CA LEU A 65 3.29 10.16 -4.10
C LEU A 65 3.62 11.40 -4.92
N SER A 66 2.65 12.29 -5.11
CA SER A 66 2.82 13.53 -5.84
C SER A 66 3.89 14.41 -5.20
N GLN A 67 3.90 14.52 -3.87
CA GLN A 67 4.88 15.29 -3.13
C GLN A 67 6.29 14.71 -3.28
N GLN A 68 6.42 13.40 -3.28
CA GLN A 68 7.73 12.75 -3.39
C GLN A 68 8.32 12.83 -4.79
N LEU A 69 7.49 12.95 -5.81
CA LEU A 69 7.94 13.03 -7.20
C LEU A 69 8.38 14.43 -7.58
N GLN A 70 8.15 15.41 -6.73
CA GLN A 70 8.65 16.77 -6.90
C GLN A 70 10.04 16.89 -6.32
#